data_f247a8ce590789a8a2c28350f0e126fb
#
_entry.id   f247a8ce590789a8a2c28350f0e126fb
#
_cell.length_a   1.000
_cell.length_b   1.000
_cell.length_c   1.000
_cell.angle_alpha   90.00
_cell.angle_beta   90.00
_cell.angle_gamma   90.00
#
_symmetry.space_group_name_H-M   'P 1'
#
loop_
_entity.id
_entity.type
_entity.pdbx_description
1 polymer ?
#
loop_
_entity_poly.entity_id
_entity_poly.type
_entity_poly.pdbx_seq_one_letter_code
_entity_poly.pdbx_strand_id
1 'polypeptide(L)'
;MPKRSAVYLPSVFEKASEEDARACILTPEQGTSTEERWAKETPFLASDLGAFLKPSPASLLLDYGCGLGRLARELIAAHGCRVLGVDISKSMRQMASAYVNDERFSVVSKPVLAAMAAGGLRVDGAYAIWVFQHCVDPAEDVACVKSVLKTGGSLYVLNNVHAVVPSDHGWVDNGVDIIPILDREFDVIEVSQLPLACTTPAISRGSFIARLKKESVA
;
A
#
# COMPACT_ATOMS: atom_id res chain seq x y z
N MET A 1 -6.66 -37.64 -5.17
CA MET A 1 -7.73 -36.69 -4.89
C MET A 1 -7.31 -35.34 -5.44
N PRO A 2 -8.15 -34.59 -6.16
CA PRO A 2 -7.79 -33.24 -6.60
C PRO A 2 -7.54 -32.39 -5.36
N LYS A 3 -6.40 -31.67 -5.31
CA LYS A 3 -6.13 -30.68 -4.26
C LYS A 3 -7.24 -29.63 -4.31
N ARG A 4 -7.95 -29.44 -3.20
CA ARG A 4 -8.96 -28.37 -3.08
C ARG A 4 -8.23 -27.04 -3.31
N SER A 5 -8.72 -26.20 -4.20
CA SER A 5 -8.15 -24.87 -4.39
C SER A 5 -8.31 -24.07 -3.10
N ALA A 6 -7.26 -23.36 -2.69
CA ALA A 6 -7.29 -22.50 -1.52
C ALA A 6 -8.36 -21.41 -1.70
N VAL A 7 -9.13 -21.15 -0.65
CA VAL A 7 -10.18 -20.12 -0.62
C VAL A 7 -9.59 -18.86 0.01
N TYR A 8 -9.67 -17.74 -0.70
CA TYR A 8 -9.21 -16.44 -0.20
C TYR A 8 -10.00 -15.98 1.03
N LEU A 9 -9.29 -15.56 2.08
CA LEU A 9 -9.87 -15.10 3.35
C LEU A 9 -9.48 -13.65 3.68
N PRO A 10 -10.11 -12.64 3.06
CA PRO A 10 -9.82 -11.22 3.37
C PRO A 10 -10.19 -10.84 4.81
N SER A 11 -11.00 -11.64 5.50
CA SER A 11 -11.37 -11.42 6.90
C SER A 11 -10.18 -11.43 7.86
N VAL A 12 -9.02 -11.96 7.47
CA VAL A 12 -7.80 -11.90 8.30
C VAL A 12 -7.34 -10.45 8.54
N PHE A 13 -7.76 -9.51 7.68
CA PHE A 13 -7.45 -8.09 7.82
C PHE A 13 -8.44 -7.33 8.72
N GLU A 14 -9.58 -7.95 9.10
CA GLU A 14 -10.47 -7.36 10.09
C GLU A 14 -9.85 -7.45 11.48
N LYS A 15 -9.72 -6.32 12.17
CA LYS A 15 -9.07 -6.22 13.49
C LYS A 15 -9.99 -5.56 14.49
N ALA A 16 -9.91 -6.02 15.74
CA ALA A 16 -10.75 -5.54 16.82
C ALA A 16 -10.18 -4.31 17.54
N SER A 17 -8.86 -4.11 17.47
CA SER A 17 -8.14 -3.04 18.17
C SER A 17 -7.09 -2.39 17.29
N GLU A 18 -6.63 -1.20 17.69
CA GLU A 18 -5.50 -0.53 17.04
C GLU A 18 -4.21 -1.35 17.19
N GLU A 19 -4.00 -1.98 18.35
CA GLU A 19 -2.82 -2.83 18.60
C GLU A 19 -2.77 -4.01 17.61
N ASP A 20 -3.89 -4.74 17.44
CA ASP A 20 -3.99 -5.82 16.46
C ASP A 20 -3.81 -5.32 15.02
N ALA A 21 -4.34 -4.13 14.71
CA ALA A 21 -4.19 -3.52 13.41
C ALA A 21 -2.73 -3.15 13.12
N ARG A 22 -2.02 -2.57 14.09
CA ARG A 22 -0.58 -2.27 13.98
C ARG A 22 0.25 -3.53 13.76
N ALA A 23 -0.02 -4.59 14.53
CA ALA A 23 0.65 -5.88 14.40
C ALA A 23 0.33 -6.58 13.05
N CYS A 24 -0.83 -6.30 12.46
CA CYS A 24 -1.18 -6.78 11.13
C CYS A 24 -0.44 -6.02 10.02
N ILE A 25 -0.30 -4.69 10.15
CA ILE A 25 0.38 -3.83 9.18
C ILE A 25 1.89 -4.10 9.17
N LEU A 26 2.50 -4.23 10.35
CA LEU A 26 3.92 -4.55 10.51
C LEU A 26 4.07 -5.72 11.50
N THR A 27 3.92 -6.93 11.00
CA THR A 27 4.05 -8.14 11.80
C THR A 27 5.43 -8.23 12.46
N PRO A 28 5.52 -8.72 13.73
CA PRO A 28 6.81 -9.08 14.31
C PRO A 28 7.51 -10.11 13.42
N GLU A 29 8.72 -9.82 13.01
CA GLU A 29 9.45 -10.68 12.06
C GLU A 29 10.96 -10.59 12.27
N GLN A 30 11.65 -11.70 12.10
CA GLN A 30 13.12 -11.78 12.12
C GLN A 30 13.77 -11.14 13.36
N GLY A 31 13.12 -11.30 14.53
CA GLY A 31 13.61 -10.76 15.80
C GLY A 31 13.33 -9.29 16.04
N THR A 32 12.48 -8.65 15.20
CA THR A 32 11.98 -7.28 15.44
C THR A 32 10.54 -7.31 15.89
N SER A 33 10.16 -6.39 16.78
CA SER A 33 8.78 -6.15 17.19
C SER A 33 8.04 -5.23 16.20
N THR A 34 6.71 -5.20 16.30
CA THR A 34 5.87 -4.24 15.58
C THR A 34 6.31 -2.80 15.84
N GLU A 35 6.58 -2.45 17.11
CA GLU A 35 6.97 -1.10 17.51
C GLU A 35 8.33 -0.71 16.95
N GLU A 36 9.31 -1.62 16.95
CA GLU A 36 10.62 -1.37 16.36
C GLU A 36 10.52 -1.16 14.85
N ARG A 37 9.74 -1.99 14.14
CA ARG A 37 9.46 -1.79 12.72
C ARG A 37 8.74 -0.48 12.47
N TRP A 38 7.74 -0.15 13.29
CA TRP A 38 6.99 1.09 13.16
C TRP A 38 7.88 2.32 13.32
N ALA A 39 8.74 2.31 14.35
CA ALA A 39 9.65 3.41 14.65
C ALA A 39 10.73 3.61 13.57
N LYS A 40 11.16 2.56 12.89
CA LYS A 40 12.21 2.61 11.87
C LYS A 40 11.66 2.80 10.45
N GLU A 41 10.65 2.01 10.07
CA GLU A 41 10.13 2.04 8.70
C GLU A 41 9.28 3.29 8.43
N THR A 42 8.50 3.77 9.43
CA THR A 42 7.58 4.90 9.20
C THR A 42 8.29 6.19 8.80
N PRO A 43 9.29 6.69 9.55
CA PRO A 43 9.97 7.93 9.20
C PRO A 43 10.77 7.81 7.89
N PHE A 44 11.38 6.64 7.64
CA PHE A 44 12.07 6.39 6.37
C PHE A 44 11.09 6.47 5.21
N LEU A 45 9.98 5.73 5.26
CA LEU A 45 9.00 5.69 4.16
C LEU A 45 8.32 7.04 3.96
N ALA A 46 7.98 7.76 5.02
CA ALA A 46 7.39 9.09 4.91
C ALA A 46 8.34 10.08 4.20
N SER A 47 9.63 10.04 4.55
CA SER A 47 10.66 10.86 3.90
C SER A 47 10.88 10.48 2.43
N ASP A 48 11.00 9.19 2.13
CA ASP A 48 11.25 8.68 0.78
C ASP A 48 10.04 8.90 -0.15
N LEU A 49 8.82 8.66 0.34
CA LEU A 49 7.57 9.01 -0.34
C LEU A 49 7.48 10.50 -0.63
N GLY A 50 7.77 11.34 0.37
CA GLY A 50 7.78 12.79 0.22
C GLY A 50 8.78 13.26 -0.84
N ALA A 51 9.98 12.71 -0.86
CA ALA A 51 11.02 13.03 -1.84
C ALA A 51 10.64 12.61 -3.26
N PHE A 52 10.01 11.44 -3.42
CA PHE A 52 9.60 10.92 -4.72
C PHE A 52 8.32 11.56 -5.26
N LEU A 53 7.25 11.56 -4.46
CA LEU A 53 5.94 12.07 -4.89
C LEU A 53 5.87 13.60 -4.90
N LYS A 54 6.72 14.29 -4.14
CA LYS A 54 6.81 15.75 -4.00
C LYS A 54 5.45 16.41 -3.78
N PRO A 55 4.66 15.94 -2.77
CA PRO A 55 3.34 16.47 -2.54
C PRO A 55 3.40 17.94 -2.05
N SER A 56 2.35 18.67 -2.36
CA SER A 56 2.11 20.04 -1.90
C SER A 56 0.73 20.12 -1.21
N PRO A 57 0.37 21.22 -0.57
CA PRO A 57 -0.96 21.41 0.00
C PRO A 57 -2.10 21.29 -1.02
N ALA A 58 -1.84 21.50 -2.30
CA ALA A 58 -2.82 21.33 -3.38
C ALA A 58 -2.95 19.88 -3.86
N SER A 59 -2.01 19.00 -3.49
CA SER A 59 -1.97 17.62 -3.96
C SER A 59 -3.02 16.75 -3.28
N LEU A 60 -3.57 15.81 -4.04
CA LEU A 60 -4.36 14.68 -3.55
C LEU A 60 -3.58 13.39 -3.83
N LEU A 61 -3.21 12.67 -2.80
CA LEU A 61 -2.55 11.37 -2.90
C LEU A 61 -3.54 10.22 -2.66
N LEU A 62 -3.27 9.06 -3.24
CA LEU A 62 -3.94 7.80 -2.94
C LEU A 62 -3.03 6.93 -2.06
N ASP A 63 -3.52 6.49 -0.90
CA ASP A 63 -2.94 5.45 -0.05
C ASP A 63 -3.70 4.14 -0.28
N TYR A 64 -3.19 3.27 -1.14
CA TYR A 64 -3.86 2.03 -1.51
C TYR A 64 -3.47 0.89 -0.56
N GLY A 65 -4.45 0.36 0.18
CA GLY A 65 -4.23 -0.55 1.31
C GLY A 65 -3.75 0.21 2.54
N CYS A 66 -4.42 1.31 2.88
CA CYS A 66 -3.94 2.28 3.87
C CYS A 66 -3.88 1.75 5.32
N GLY A 67 -4.55 0.62 5.64
CA GLY A 67 -4.68 0.14 7.01
C GLY A 67 -5.21 1.23 7.94
N LEU A 68 -4.43 1.59 8.96
CA LEU A 68 -4.71 2.69 9.89
C LEU A 68 -4.40 4.10 9.32
N GLY A 69 -3.86 4.22 8.10
CA GLY A 69 -3.42 5.50 7.56
C GLY A 69 -2.07 5.98 8.14
N ARG A 70 -1.20 5.03 8.51
CA ARG A 70 0.12 5.29 9.11
C ARG A 70 0.92 6.34 8.35
N LEU A 71 1.09 6.14 7.04
CA LEU A 71 1.87 7.04 6.19
C LEU A 71 1.07 8.26 5.75
N ALA A 72 -0.25 8.14 5.63
CA ALA A 72 -1.12 9.28 5.37
C ALA A 72 -0.96 10.36 6.45
N ARG A 73 -0.94 9.97 7.73
CA ARG A 73 -0.73 10.90 8.86
C ARG A 73 0.59 11.65 8.74
N GLU A 74 1.68 10.96 8.45
CA GLU A 74 3.01 11.56 8.33
C GLU A 74 3.11 12.51 7.12
N LEU A 75 2.57 12.09 5.96
CA LEU A 75 2.60 12.92 4.74
C LEU A 75 1.73 14.16 4.88
N ILE A 76 0.56 14.07 5.50
CA ILE A 76 -0.30 15.21 5.79
C ILE A 76 0.42 16.19 6.73
N ALA A 77 1.02 15.71 7.81
CA ALA A 77 1.75 16.54 8.77
C ALA A 77 2.95 17.25 8.13
N ALA A 78 3.70 16.55 7.27
CA ALA A 78 4.91 17.09 6.66
C ALA A 78 4.64 18.03 5.48
N HIS A 79 3.59 17.78 4.68
CA HIS A 79 3.40 18.44 3.39
C HIS A 79 2.07 19.19 3.27
N GLY A 80 1.14 19.04 4.22
CA GLY A 80 -0.19 19.66 4.16
C GLY A 80 -1.08 19.11 3.04
N CYS A 81 -0.69 18.02 2.37
CA CYS A 81 -1.43 17.41 1.27
C CYS A 81 -2.71 16.73 1.75
N ARG A 82 -3.61 16.43 0.82
CA ARG A 82 -4.79 15.60 1.07
C ARG A 82 -4.46 14.15 0.71
N VAL A 83 -5.01 13.20 1.50
CA VAL A 83 -4.83 11.77 1.24
C VAL A 83 -6.19 11.06 1.24
N LEU A 84 -6.44 10.30 0.18
CA LEU A 84 -7.55 9.36 0.07
C LEU A 84 -7.02 7.95 0.36
N GLY A 85 -7.35 7.40 1.52
CA GLY A 85 -7.05 6.02 1.88
C GLY A 85 -8.05 5.05 1.25
N VAL A 86 -7.56 3.89 0.86
CA VAL A 86 -8.40 2.75 0.42
C VAL A 86 -7.97 1.51 1.16
N ASP A 87 -8.92 0.80 1.75
CA ASP A 87 -8.65 -0.49 2.37
C ASP A 87 -9.82 -1.47 2.17
N ILE A 88 -9.52 -2.75 2.05
CA ILE A 88 -10.54 -3.80 1.93
C ILE A 88 -11.25 -4.03 3.27
N SER A 89 -10.52 -3.94 4.39
CA SER A 89 -11.03 -4.16 5.73
C SER A 89 -11.92 -3.01 6.20
N LYS A 90 -13.13 -3.35 6.63
CA LYS A 90 -14.06 -2.37 7.20
C LYS A 90 -13.54 -1.81 8.53
N SER A 91 -13.00 -2.67 9.39
CA SER A 91 -12.47 -2.28 10.70
C SER A 91 -11.26 -1.37 10.57
N MET A 92 -10.34 -1.66 9.63
CA MET A 92 -9.20 -0.76 9.33
C MET A 92 -9.71 0.63 8.92
N ARG A 93 -10.65 0.73 7.98
CA ARG A 93 -11.22 2.03 7.56
C ARG A 93 -11.88 2.79 8.71
N GLN A 94 -12.56 2.10 9.63
CA GLN A 94 -13.19 2.74 10.80
C GLN A 94 -12.14 3.31 11.76
N MET A 95 -11.07 2.56 12.01
CA MET A 95 -9.97 3.01 12.87
C MET A 95 -9.11 4.10 12.23
N ALA A 96 -8.91 4.04 10.90
CA ALA A 96 -8.04 4.96 10.17
C ALA A 96 -8.43 6.43 10.35
N SER A 97 -9.73 6.75 10.30
CA SER A 97 -10.21 8.12 10.49
C SER A 97 -9.87 8.68 11.87
N ALA A 98 -9.99 7.86 12.92
CA ALA A 98 -9.64 8.24 14.28
C ALA A 98 -8.12 8.32 14.49
N TYR A 99 -7.37 7.41 13.88
CA TYR A 99 -5.90 7.36 13.98
C TYR A 99 -5.23 8.55 13.29
N VAL A 100 -5.65 8.89 12.06
CA VAL A 100 -5.10 10.03 11.31
C VAL A 100 -5.58 11.34 11.92
N ASN A 101 -6.87 11.43 12.28
CA ASN A 101 -7.51 12.58 12.97
C ASN A 101 -7.20 13.92 12.29
N ASP A 102 -7.37 14.00 10.98
CA ASP A 102 -7.12 15.20 10.17
C ASP A 102 -8.16 15.30 9.05
N GLU A 103 -8.72 16.51 8.83
CA GLU A 103 -9.74 16.77 7.83
C GLU A 103 -9.27 16.55 6.36
N ARG A 104 -7.97 16.54 6.15
CA ARG A 104 -7.34 16.26 4.85
C ARG A 104 -7.26 14.77 4.52
N PHE A 105 -7.65 13.91 5.46
CA PHE A 105 -7.74 12.47 5.27
C PHE A 105 -9.18 12.01 5.06
N SER A 106 -9.39 11.18 4.06
CA SER A 106 -10.64 10.43 3.87
C SER A 106 -10.30 8.98 3.53
N VAL A 107 -11.18 8.04 3.91
CA VAL A 107 -10.95 6.62 3.63
C VAL A 107 -12.21 5.98 3.05
N VAL A 108 -12.02 5.15 2.01
CA VAL A 108 -13.10 4.48 1.29
C VAL A 108 -12.78 3.00 1.04
N SER A 109 -13.78 2.23 0.60
CA SER A 109 -13.56 0.87 0.10
C SER A 109 -13.17 0.86 -1.39
N LYS A 110 -12.56 -0.25 -1.88
CA LYS A 110 -12.21 -0.43 -3.31
C LYS A 110 -13.41 -0.18 -4.25
N PRO A 111 -14.64 -0.70 -4.00
CA PRO A 111 -15.80 -0.38 -4.85
C PRO A 111 -16.16 1.10 -4.90
N VAL A 112 -16.01 1.82 -3.78
CA VAL A 112 -16.25 3.27 -3.74
C VAL A 112 -15.18 4.00 -4.53
N LEU A 113 -13.89 3.63 -4.41
CA LEU A 113 -12.82 4.19 -5.25
C LEU A 113 -13.13 4.00 -6.74
N ALA A 114 -13.57 2.80 -7.15
CA ALA A 114 -13.93 2.52 -8.55
C ALA A 114 -15.07 3.42 -9.04
N ALA A 115 -16.10 3.64 -8.22
CA ALA A 115 -17.19 4.57 -8.53
C ALA A 115 -16.71 6.03 -8.63
N MET A 116 -15.82 6.47 -7.73
CA MET A 116 -15.21 7.80 -7.78
C MET A 116 -14.34 7.97 -9.04
N ALA A 117 -13.58 6.93 -9.43
CA ALA A 117 -12.80 6.92 -10.67
C ALA A 117 -13.68 7.08 -11.92
N ALA A 118 -14.81 6.35 -11.97
CA ALA A 118 -15.82 6.47 -13.03
C ALA A 118 -16.46 7.87 -13.05
N GLY A 119 -16.61 8.51 -11.88
CA GLY A 119 -17.06 9.90 -11.72
C GLY A 119 -15.99 10.95 -12.03
N GLY A 120 -14.79 10.55 -12.49
CA GLY A 120 -13.74 11.47 -12.90
C GLY A 120 -12.71 11.84 -11.83
N LEU A 121 -12.72 11.18 -10.66
CA LEU A 121 -11.65 11.39 -9.66
C LEU A 121 -10.29 11.11 -10.28
N ARG A 122 -9.35 12.02 -10.05
CA ARG A 122 -7.93 11.83 -10.38
C ARG A 122 -7.05 12.33 -9.24
N VAL A 123 -6.01 11.54 -8.93
CA VAL A 123 -5.02 11.84 -7.89
C VAL A 123 -3.67 12.21 -8.50
N ASP A 124 -2.87 13.02 -7.80
CA ASP A 124 -1.58 13.50 -8.26
C ASP A 124 -0.49 12.43 -8.15
N GLY A 125 -0.58 11.59 -7.13
CA GLY A 125 0.31 10.46 -6.89
C GLY A 125 -0.37 9.38 -6.07
N ALA A 126 0.22 8.19 -6.04
CA ALA A 126 -0.27 7.05 -5.27
C ALA A 126 0.87 6.30 -4.63
N TYR A 127 0.56 5.58 -3.56
CA TYR A 127 1.48 4.61 -2.96
C TYR A 127 0.71 3.39 -2.45
N ALA A 128 1.41 2.24 -2.45
CA ALA A 128 0.92 0.97 -1.92
C ALA A 128 2.06 0.30 -1.15
N ILE A 129 1.89 0.15 0.18
CA ILE A 129 2.94 -0.33 1.07
C ILE A 129 2.52 -1.63 1.72
N TRP A 130 3.17 -2.74 1.36
CA TRP A 130 2.88 -4.10 1.84
C TRP A 130 1.47 -4.59 1.45
N VAL A 131 0.99 -4.29 0.23
CA VAL A 131 -0.39 -4.54 -0.20
C VAL A 131 -0.51 -5.59 -1.28
N PHE A 132 0.15 -5.41 -2.44
CA PHE A 132 -0.08 -6.24 -3.62
C PHE A 132 0.30 -7.71 -3.41
N GLN A 133 1.22 -8.01 -2.50
CA GLN A 133 1.55 -9.39 -2.12
C GLN A 133 0.36 -10.16 -1.51
N HIS A 134 -0.64 -9.46 -1.00
CA HIS A 134 -1.82 -10.03 -0.36
C HIS A 134 -3.03 -10.10 -1.29
N CYS A 135 -2.93 -9.55 -2.50
CA CYS A 135 -4.01 -9.53 -3.47
C CYS A 135 -4.10 -10.86 -4.23
N VAL A 136 -5.31 -11.35 -4.45
CA VAL A 136 -5.56 -12.55 -5.28
C VAL A 136 -5.28 -12.25 -6.74
N ASP A 137 -5.72 -11.08 -7.20
CA ASP A 137 -5.47 -10.55 -8.54
C ASP A 137 -4.80 -9.18 -8.44
N PRO A 138 -3.48 -9.15 -8.24
CA PRO A 138 -2.77 -7.88 -8.12
C PRO A 138 -2.79 -7.07 -9.43
N ALA A 139 -3.03 -7.68 -10.59
CA ALA A 139 -3.15 -6.94 -11.85
C ALA A 139 -4.42 -6.06 -11.86
N GLU A 140 -5.55 -6.57 -11.36
CA GLU A 140 -6.77 -5.78 -11.19
C GLU A 140 -6.55 -4.62 -10.21
N ASP A 141 -5.83 -4.86 -9.11
CA ASP A 141 -5.54 -3.85 -8.09
C ASP A 141 -4.61 -2.74 -8.64
N VAL A 142 -3.56 -3.13 -9.36
CA VAL A 142 -2.63 -2.20 -10.04
C VAL A 142 -3.38 -1.36 -11.10
N ALA A 143 -4.23 -1.99 -11.92
CA ALA A 143 -5.07 -1.29 -12.89
C ALA A 143 -6.04 -0.30 -12.22
N CYS A 144 -6.62 -0.67 -11.08
CA CYS A 144 -7.46 0.22 -10.27
C CYS A 144 -6.69 1.48 -9.83
N VAL A 145 -5.47 1.32 -9.30
CA VAL A 145 -4.60 2.46 -8.94
C VAL A 145 -4.28 3.32 -10.17
N LYS A 146 -3.87 2.68 -11.29
CA LYS A 146 -3.58 3.38 -12.54
C LYS A 146 -4.75 4.21 -13.04
N SER A 147 -5.99 3.69 -12.90
CA SER A 147 -7.21 4.34 -13.40
C SER A 147 -7.46 5.70 -12.76
N VAL A 148 -7.09 5.88 -11.51
CA VAL A 148 -7.29 7.15 -10.76
C VAL A 148 -6.09 8.09 -10.80
N LEU A 149 -4.91 7.62 -11.22
CA LEU A 149 -3.75 8.50 -11.38
C LEU A 149 -3.94 9.44 -12.57
N LYS A 150 -3.58 10.70 -12.40
CA LYS A 150 -3.40 11.65 -13.50
C LYS A 150 -2.35 11.12 -14.49
N THR A 151 -2.46 11.52 -15.74
CA THR A 151 -1.38 11.35 -16.72
C THR A 151 -0.09 11.97 -16.19
N GLY A 152 1.02 11.25 -16.27
CA GLY A 152 2.28 11.65 -15.66
C GLY A 152 2.33 11.59 -14.13
N GLY A 153 1.29 11.07 -13.46
CA GLY A 153 1.29 10.81 -12.04
C GLY A 153 2.23 9.66 -11.67
N SER A 154 2.70 9.64 -10.42
CA SER A 154 3.68 8.67 -9.93
C SER A 154 3.04 7.67 -8.97
N LEU A 155 3.53 6.41 -9.01
CA LEU A 155 3.18 5.35 -8.07
C LEU A 155 4.45 4.87 -7.34
N TYR A 156 4.37 4.81 -6.02
CA TYR A 156 5.40 4.21 -5.18
C TYR A 156 4.88 2.90 -4.58
N VAL A 157 5.65 1.83 -4.71
CA VAL A 157 5.29 0.50 -4.18
C VAL A 157 6.40 -0.02 -3.29
N LEU A 158 6.06 -0.46 -2.08
CA LEU A 158 6.90 -1.34 -1.26
C LEU A 158 6.16 -2.67 -1.09
N ASN A 159 6.78 -3.77 -1.49
CA ASN A 159 6.12 -5.06 -1.54
C ASN A 159 7.10 -6.21 -1.26
N ASN A 160 6.60 -7.37 -0.83
CA ASN A 160 7.39 -8.59 -0.85
C ASN A 160 7.67 -9.04 -2.29
N VAL A 161 8.82 -9.68 -2.49
CA VAL A 161 9.17 -10.32 -3.77
C VAL A 161 8.19 -11.46 -4.09
N HIS A 162 7.76 -12.22 -3.07
CA HIS A 162 6.79 -13.31 -3.21
C HIS A 162 5.41 -12.91 -2.73
N ALA A 163 4.38 -13.48 -3.35
CA ALA A 163 3.01 -13.33 -2.90
C ALA A 163 2.80 -14.03 -1.55
N VAL A 164 1.95 -13.43 -0.71
CA VAL A 164 1.60 -13.93 0.64
C VAL A 164 0.09 -13.74 0.81
N VAL A 165 -0.70 -14.55 0.07
CA VAL A 165 -2.15 -14.42 -0.01
C VAL A 165 -2.81 -15.16 1.14
N PRO A 166 -3.72 -14.53 1.91
CA PRO A 166 -4.42 -15.21 3.00
C PRO A 166 -5.48 -16.19 2.47
N SER A 167 -5.47 -17.41 2.99
CA SER A 167 -6.40 -18.45 2.58
C SER A 167 -6.84 -19.33 3.75
N ASP A 168 -7.81 -20.24 3.51
CA ASP A 168 -8.26 -21.27 4.44
C ASP A 168 -7.16 -22.31 4.78
N HIS A 169 -6.04 -22.27 4.08
CA HIS A 169 -4.82 -23.06 4.36
C HIS A 169 -3.68 -22.22 4.97
N GLY A 170 -3.98 -20.99 5.43
CA GLY A 170 -2.98 -20.02 5.92
C GLY A 170 -2.48 -19.09 4.81
N TRP A 171 -1.30 -18.54 4.99
CA TRP A 171 -0.66 -17.66 4.01
C TRP A 171 0.00 -18.49 2.92
N VAL A 172 -0.37 -18.25 1.66
CA VAL A 172 0.12 -19.03 0.52
C VAL A 172 0.79 -18.12 -0.51
N ASP A 173 1.88 -18.61 -1.10
CA ASP A 173 2.44 -18.04 -2.32
C ASP A 173 1.66 -18.63 -3.50
N ASN A 174 0.96 -17.79 -4.22
CA ASN A 174 0.19 -18.18 -5.41
C ASN A 174 1.01 -18.12 -6.70
N GLY A 175 2.32 -17.82 -6.60
CA GLY A 175 3.25 -17.75 -7.73
C GLY A 175 3.09 -16.51 -8.61
N VAL A 176 2.34 -15.50 -8.16
CA VAL A 176 2.18 -14.25 -8.93
C VAL A 176 3.34 -13.32 -8.63
N ASP A 177 4.09 -12.96 -9.68
CA ASP A 177 5.16 -11.97 -9.61
C ASP A 177 4.59 -10.56 -9.87
N ILE A 178 4.81 -9.65 -8.93
CA ILE A 178 4.27 -8.29 -8.97
C ILE A 178 5.08 -7.38 -9.91
N ILE A 179 6.39 -7.57 -10.01
CA ILE A 179 7.26 -6.68 -10.80
C ILE A 179 6.86 -6.67 -12.30
N PRO A 180 6.63 -7.81 -12.97
CA PRO A 180 6.16 -7.81 -14.37
C PRO A 180 4.78 -7.17 -14.57
N ILE A 181 3.92 -7.20 -13.53
CA ILE A 181 2.61 -6.52 -13.58
C ILE A 181 2.82 -5.01 -13.56
N LEU A 182 3.67 -4.51 -12.67
CA LEU A 182 4.00 -3.09 -12.58
C LEU A 182 4.67 -2.58 -13.86
N ASP A 183 5.64 -3.33 -14.40
CA ASP A 183 6.38 -2.99 -15.63
C ASP A 183 5.49 -2.90 -16.86
N ARG A 184 4.43 -3.71 -16.94
CA ARG A 184 3.45 -3.66 -18.03
C ARG A 184 2.54 -2.44 -17.95
N GLU A 185 2.27 -1.96 -16.74
CA GLU A 185 1.28 -0.90 -16.51
C GLU A 185 1.90 0.48 -16.37
N PHE A 186 3.19 0.58 -16.05
CA PHE A 186 3.88 1.83 -15.74
C PHE A 186 5.30 1.85 -16.30
N ASP A 187 5.83 3.05 -16.55
CA ASP A 187 7.25 3.25 -16.74
C ASP A 187 7.98 3.04 -15.40
N VAL A 188 8.83 2.03 -15.32
CA VAL A 188 9.64 1.76 -14.14
C VAL A 188 10.84 2.71 -14.12
N ILE A 189 10.87 3.62 -13.14
CA ILE A 189 11.99 4.57 -12.95
C ILE A 189 13.13 3.89 -12.19
N GLU A 190 12.78 3.18 -11.11
CA GLU A 190 13.75 2.53 -10.23
C GLU A 190 13.13 1.34 -9.49
N VAL A 191 13.92 0.29 -9.32
CA VAL A 191 13.62 -0.80 -8.36
C VAL A 191 14.82 -0.94 -7.42
N SER A 192 14.56 -0.91 -6.11
CA SER A 192 15.58 -0.99 -5.06
C SER A 192 15.09 -1.88 -3.91
N GLN A 193 15.95 -2.19 -2.95
CA GLN A 193 15.56 -2.90 -1.73
C GLN A 193 15.25 -1.92 -0.59
N LEU A 194 14.42 -2.36 0.37
CA LEU A 194 14.23 -1.60 1.61
C LEU A 194 15.59 -1.52 2.35
N PRO A 195 16.09 -0.32 2.70
CA PRO A 195 17.43 -0.14 3.26
C PRO A 195 17.61 -0.83 4.62
N LEU A 196 18.76 -1.44 4.84
CA LEU A 196 19.11 -2.10 6.10
C LEU A 196 19.07 -1.17 7.33
N ALA A 197 19.15 0.14 7.11
CA ALA A 197 19.06 1.14 8.19
C ALA A 197 17.66 1.16 8.87
N CYS A 198 16.62 0.74 8.15
CA CYS A 198 15.24 0.75 8.66
C CYS A 198 14.62 -0.65 8.82
N THR A 199 15.34 -1.72 8.43
CA THR A 199 14.80 -3.08 8.50
C THR A 199 15.90 -4.14 8.73
N THR A 200 15.52 -5.42 8.80
CA THR A 200 16.45 -6.53 8.92
C THR A 200 16.96 -6.99 7.54
N PRO A 201 18.11 -7.69 7.49
CA PRO A 201 18.62 -8.26 6.24
C PRO A 201 17.64 -9.22 5.55
N ALA A 202 16.82 -9.94 6.29
CA ALA A 202 15.83 -10.86 5.73
C ALA A 202 14.67 -10.12 5.06
N ILE A 203 14.10 -9.13 5.74
CA ILE A 203 13.03 -8.28 5.18
C ILE A 203 13.54 -7.49 3.97
N SER A 204 14.75 -6.91 4.06
CA SER A 204 15.37 -6.18 2.94
C SER A 204 15.50 -7.07 1.69
N ARG A 205 16.07 -8.29 1.83
CA ARG A 205 16.20 -9.23 0.70
C ARG A 205 14.88 -9.77 0.17
N GLY A 206 13.87 -9.89 1.05
CA GLY A 206 12.54 -10.40 0.71
C GLY A 206 11.59 -9.33 0.15
N SER A 207 12.05 -8.09 -0.01
CA SER A 207 11.21 -6.97 -0.43
C SER A 207 11.85 -6.14 -1.54
N PHE A 208 11.00 -5.34 -2.20
CA PHE A 208 11.44 -4.34 -3.17
C PHE A 208 10.67 -3.03 -3.00
N ILE A 209 11.32 -1.93 -3.33
CA ILE A 209 10.71 -0.63 -3.56
C ILE A 209 10.72 -0.38 -5.06
N ALA A 210 9.56 -0.09 -5.65
CA ALA A 210 9.44 0.33 -7.04
C ALA A 210 8.93 1.77 -7.12
N ARG A 211 9.62 2.59 -7.91
CA ARG A 211 9.23 3.97 -8.25
C ARG A 211 8.81 4.00 -9.71
N LEU A 212 7.58 4.40 -9.95
CA LEU A 212 6.90 4.19 -11.21
C LEU A 212 6.22 5.47 -11.66
N LYS A 213 6.06 5.63 -12.97
CA LYS A 213 5.36 6.76 -13.57
C LYS A 213 4.29 6.27 -14.55
N LYS A 214 3.12 6.88 -14.51
CA LYS A 214 2.10 6.66 -15.52
C LYS A 214 2.48 7.44 -16.77
N GLU A 215 2.57 6.72 -17.90
CA GLU A 215 2.91 7.30 -19.20
C GLU A 215 2.09 8.56 -19.51
N SER A 216 2.75 9.53 -20.13
CA SER A 216 2.07 10.64 -20.78
C SER A 216 1.48 10.10 -22.09
N VAL A 217 0.17 10.25 -22.28
CA VAL A 217 -0.42 9.99 -23.59
C VAL A 217 0.19 11.01 -24.55
N ALA A 218 0.96 10.51 -25.53
CA ALA A 218 1.57 11.32 -26.58
C ALA A 218 0.50 12.00 -27.46
#